data_afaf1d07a38bf5127550953c6e8e7fb7
#
_entry.id   afaf1d07a38bf5127550953c6e8e7fb7
#
_cell.length_a   1.000
_cell.length_b   1.000
_cell.length_c   1.000
_cell.angle_alpha   90.00
_cell.angle_beta   90.00
_cell.angle_gamma   90.00
#
_symmetry.space_group_name_H-M   'P 1'
#
loop_
_entity.id
_entity.type
_entity.pdbx_description
1 polymer ?
#
loop_
_entity_poly.entity_id
_entity_poly.type
_entity_poly.pdbx_seq_one_letter_code
_entity_poly.pdbx_strand_id
1 'polypeptide(L)'
;MDGSSRVSVLHIRNLAVSLTVIAAILAVLLAPVSAQPGGGAPWPAIDQSLSAIAPQSNLLVAEIRGSTCATIHGRDETAELAIASVFKLYVLGELARQVQLGEASWTDTIVLSDRLRSMPSGDYAYLPAGTTATVLELAQAMIWVSDNTATDHLIHYLGRENVERSFAAYGHSDPGANLPLLMTRELFTIKMSRSSEWMATYMAASDEEQARMVAEQIDPQVVNPTGGWGHWNGPTAIDGIEWFASASDLCRVTASLWSMGRQPGLEPVHAILTGNRGGIVDTRAFPEAGYKGGYEAGVVNMTFVLGRADGRVFFVTAGYNTQRGIIDQSAGRGDLEKVFACIGAGTCTDPS
;
A
#
# COMPACT_ATOMS: atom_id res chain seq x y z
N MET A 1 15.48 -23.70 76.06
CA MET A 1 16.59 -24.45 75.50
C MET A 1 16.98 -23.67 74.31
N ASP A 2 17.68 -22.65 74.43
CA ASP A 2 19.06 -22.28 74.62
C ASP A 2 19.98 -22.88 73.53
N GLY A 3 20.64 -22.04 72.80
CA GLY A 3 21.54 -22.40 71.72
C GLY A 3 22.07 -21.16 70.99
N SER A 4 22.75 -20.32 71.77
CA SER A 4 23.59 -19.24 71.20
C SER A 4 24.81 -19.77 70.47
N SER A 5 25.24 -19.13 69.41
CA SER A 5 26.66 -19.12 69.04
C SER A 5 26.98 -17.94 68.11
N ARG A 6 27.59 -17.08 68.64
CA ARG A 6 28.83 -16.27 68.47
C ARG A 6 29.21 -15.93 67.00
N VAL A 7 29.14 -14.64 66.79
CA VAL A 7 29.78 -13.85 65.76
C VAL A 7 31.30 -13.88 65.92
N SER A 8 32.02 -14.21 64.84
CA SER A 8 33.45 -14.00 64.74
C SER A 8 33.73 -12.84 63.78
N VAL A 9 34.31 -11.80 64.32
CA VAL A 9 34.87 -10.65 63.64
C VAL A 9 36.18 -11.04 63.01
N LEU A 10 36.32 -10.91 61.67
CA LEU A 10 37.64 -10.97 61.04
C LEU A 10 37.89 -9.71 60.23
N HIS A 11 38.93 -9.10 60.61
CA HIS A 11 39.68 -7.93 60.15
C HIS A 11 39.60 -7.50 58.70
N ILE A 12 39.30 -6.23 58.57
CA ILE A 12 39.57 -5.37 57.40
C ILE A 12 41.09 -5.16 57.30
N ARG A 13 41.66 -5.51 56.14
CA ARG A 13 42.94 -4.95 55.68
C ARG A 13 42.93 -4.74 54.18
N ASN A 14 42.89 -3.46 53.81
CA ASN A 14 43.49 -2.82 52.65
C ASN A 14 43.48 -3.54 51.30
N LEU A 15 42.66 -3.05 50.37
CA LEU A 15 43.07 -2.91 48.95
C LEU A 15 42.49 -1.59 48.40
N ALA A 16 43.25 -0.54 48.56
CA ALA A 16 43.13 0.66 47.77
C ALA A 16 44.04 0.48 46.55
N VAL A 17 43.52 -0.08 45.45
CA VAL A 17 44.13 0.01 44.13
C VAL A 17 43.01 -0.16 43.08
N SER A 18 42.99 0.78 42.14
CA SER A 18 42.29 0.71 40.85
C SER A 18 40.83 1.15 40.79
N LEU A 19 40.53 2.41 41.11
CA LEU A 19 39.36 3.12 40.68
C LEU A 19 39.63 4.05 39.46
N THR A 20 40.83 4.01 38.90
CA THR A 20 41.25 4.91 37.80
C THR A 20 41.25 4.30 36.41
N VAL A 21 40.93 3.01 36.26
CA VAL A 21 40.95 2.34 34.94
C VAL A 21 39.54 2.12 34.38
N ILE A 22 38.48 2.17 35.20
CA ILE A 22 37.09 1.97 34.78
C ILE A 22 36.45 3.23 34.16
N ALA A 23 36.98 4.43 34.46
CA ALA A 23 36.48 5.70 33.91
C ALA A 23 36.89 5.95 32.46
N ALA A 24 37.93 5.28 31.95
CA ALA A 24 38.42 5.47 30.60
C ALA A 24 37.73 4.57 29.53
N ILE A 25 37.04 3.51 29.94
CA ILE A 25 36.36 2.57 28.99
C ILE A 25 34.90 2.97 28.80
N LEU A 26 34.26 3.72 29.68
CA LEU A 26 32.89 4.18 29.53
C LEU A 26 32.74 5.48 28.68
N ALA A 27 33.86 6.16 28.40
CA ALA A 27 33.86 7.40 27.59
C ALA A 27 33.94 7.19 26.10
N VAL A 28 34.16 5.94 25.62
CA VAL A 28 34.24 5.60 24.18
C VAL A 28 32.90 5.15 23.60
N LEU A 29 31.87 4.91 24.42
CA LEU A 29 30.56 4.42 23.97
C LEU A 29 29.47 5.48 23.86
N LEU A 30 29.80 6.75 24.09
CA LEU A 30 28.88 7.89 23.93
C LEU A 30 29.45 8.98 23.01
N ALA A 31 30.19 8.58 21.97
CA ALA A 31 30.39 9.50 20.86
C ALA A 31 29.00 9.72 20.24
N PRO A 32 28.46 10.95 20.19
CA PRO A 32 27.29 11.20 19.37
C PRO A 32 27.68 10.78 17.96
N VAL A 33 26.90 9.90 17.36
CA VAL A 33 26.93 9.70 15.91
C VAL A 33 26.65 11.10 15.36
N SER A 34 27.69 11.82 15.02
CA SER A 34 27.60 13.07 14.28
C SER A 34 26.94 12.67 12.93
N ALA A 35 25.66 12.95 12.81
CA ALA A 35 25.01 12.98 11.52
C ALA A 35 25.88 13.87 10.63
N GLN A 36 26.51 13.31 9.63
CA GLN A 36 27.26 14.07 8.64
C GLN A 36 26.26 15.03 7.98
N PRO A 37 26.44 16.33 8.04
CA PRO A 37 25.64 17.25 7.28
C PRO A 37 26.07 17.16 5.82
N GLY A 38 25.16 16.75 4.94
CA GLY A 38 25.29 16.96 3.51
C GLY A 38 25.50 15.74 2.64
N GLY A 39 24.65 14.74 2.77
CA GLY A 39 24.48 13.72 1.72
C GLY A 39 23.01 13.71 1.30
N GLY A 40 22.71 14.08 0.06
CA GLY A 40 21.44 13.74 -0.57
C GLY A 40 21.19 12.23 -0.47
N ALA A 41 19.97 11.76 -0.72
CA ALA A 41 19.70 10.33 -0.71
C ALA A 41 20.70 9.63 -1.66
N PRO A 42 21.23 8.46 -1.30
CA PRO A 42 22.16 7.71 -2.14
C PRO A 42 21.38 7.02 -3.27
N TRP A 43 20.77 7.78 -4.18
CA TRP A 43 19.88 7.30 -5.22
C TRP A 43 20.45 6.13 -6.02
N PRO A 44 21.73 6.16 -6.50
CA PRO A 44 22.27 5.02 -7.24
C PRO A 44 22.26 3.70 -6.45
N ALA A 45 22.52 3.77 -5.14
CA ALA A 45 22.52 2.57 -4.28
C ALA A 45 21.10 2.09 -4.00
N ILE A 46 20.15 3.01 -3.83
CA ILE A 46 18.73 2.70 -3.68
C ILE A 46 18.21 2.05 -4.96
N ASP A 47 18.44 2.67 -6.12
CA ASP A 47 18.00 2.14 -7.42
C ASP A 47 18.58 0.76 -7.71
N GLN A 48 19.85 0.55 -7.42
CA GLN A 48 20.49 -0.75 -7.56
C GLN A 48 19.86 -1.81 -6.63
N SER A 49 19.61 -1.44 -5.38
CA SER A 49 18.98 -2.35 -4.40
C SER A 49 17.58 -2.73 -4.82
N LEU A 50 16.74 -1.74 -5.21
CA LEU A 50 15.36 -1.97 -5.60
C LEU A 50 15.25 -2.74 -6.91
N SER A 51 16.12 -2.46 -7.89
CA SER A 51 16.15 -3.20 -9.17
C SER A 51 16.59 -4.66 -9.03
N ALA A 52 17.28 -4.99 -7.94
CA ALA A 52 17.69 -6.38 -7.66
C ALA A 52 16.54 -7.24 -7.08
N ILE A 53 15.43 -6.64 -6.65
CA ILE A 53 14.28 -7.35 -6.05
C ILE A 53 13.50 -8.12 -7.11
N ALA A 54 13.26 -7.50 -8.26
CA ALA A 54 12.47 -8.10 -9.34
C ALA A 54 12.92 -7.57 -10.72
N PRO A 55 12.71 -8.36 -11.79
CA PRO A 55 13.09 -7.96 -13.14
C PRO A 55 12.34 -6.74 -13.66
N GLN A 56 11.11 -6.51 -13.19
CA GLN A 56 10.36 -5.28 -13.45
C GLN A 56 10.16 -4.57 -12.13
N SER A 57 10.63 -3.34 -12.05
CA SER A 57 10.50 -2.53 -10.84
C SER A 57 10.54 -1.05 -11.18
N ASN A 58 9.80 -0.25 -10.44
CA ASN A 58 9.81 1.20 -10.56
C ASN A 58 9.93 1.87 -9.18
N LEU A 59 10.35 3.13 -9.18
CA LEU A 59 10.39 4.00 -8.03
C LEU A 59 9.97 5.40 -8.47
N LEU A 60 9.14 6.07 -7.68
CA LEU A 60 8.90 7.50 -7.78
C LEU A 60 8.90 8.14 -6.40
N VAL A 61 9.67 9.20 -6.26
CA VAL A 61 9.66 10.14 -5.14
C VAL A 61 9.31 11.50 -5.69
N ALA A 62 8.22 12.08 -5.22
CA ALA A 62 7.72 13.37 -5.71
C ALA A 62 7.21 14.26 -4.57
N GLU A 63 7.25 15.57 -4.75
CA GLU A 63 6.52 16.51 -3.93
C GLU A 63 5.13 16.74 -4.56
N ILE A 64 4.08 16.60 -3.74
CA ILE A 64 2.71 16.94 -4.14
C ILE A 64 2.50 18.43 -3.99
N ARG A 65 2.12 19.11 -5.05
CA ARG A 65 1.78 20.54 -5.10
C ARG A 65 0.37 20.72 -5.64
N GLY A 66 -0.60 20.89 -4.73
CA GLY A 66 -2.01 20.84 -5.09
C GLY A 66 -2.41 19.44 -5.56
N SER A 67 -2.83 19.30 -6.82
CA SER A 67 -3.14 18.01 -7.46
C SER A 67 -2.05 17.52 -8.41
N THR A 68 -0.84 18.11 -8.36
CA THR A 68 0.27 17.76 -9.26
C THR A 68 1.45 17.15 -8.50
N CYS A 69 2.28 16.40 -9.22
CA CYS A 69 3.47 15.74 -8.72
C CYS A 69 4.72 16.42 -9.32
N ALA A 70 5.59 16.95 -8.46
CA ALA A 70 6.90 17.43 -8.85
C ALA A 70 7.95 16.37 -8.50
N THR A 71 8.49 15.68 -9.49
CA THR A 71 9.45 14.60 -9.32
C THR A 71 10.71 15.11 -8.62
N ILE A 72 11.13 14.39 -7.58
CA ILE A 72 12.41 14.57 -6.88
C ILE A 72 13.40 13.52 -7.38
N HIS A 73 12.94 12.27 -7.50
CA HIS A 73 13.71 11.17 -8.07
C HIS A 73 12.74 10.16 -8.71
N GLY A 74 13.08 9.64 -9.86
CA GLY A 74 12.31 8.62 -10.58
C GLY A 74 13.22 7.59 -11.24
N ARG A 75 12.79 6.33 -11.20
CA ARG A 75 13.39 5.24 -11.96
C ARG A 75 12.27 4.40 -12.55
N ASP A 76 12.24 4.31 -13.87
CA ASP A 76 11.18 3.62 -14.61
C ASP A 76 9.76 4.04 -14.15
N GLU A 77 9.60 5.29 -13.70
CA GLU A 77 8.39 5.80 -13.06
C GLU A 77 7.19 5.89 -13.99
N THR A 78 7.42 5.81 -15.29
CA THR A 78 6.38 5.75 -16.32
C THR A 78 6.10 4.34 -16.82
N ALA A 79 6.90 3.35 -16.38
CA ALA A 79 6.65 1.96 -16.71
C ALA A 79 5.38 1.47 -16.03
N GLU A 80 4.44 0.94 -16.83
CA GLU A 80 3.23 0.31 -16.32
C GLU A 80 3.56 -1.05 -15.70
N LEU A 81 3.08 -1.25 -14.48
CA LEU A 81 3.23 -2.49 -13.73
C LEU A 81 1.87 -2.94 -13.19
N ALA A 82 1.73 -4.23 -12.94
CA ALA A 82 0.67 -4.74 -12.08
C ALA A 82 0.82 -4.15 -10.68
N ILE A 83 -0.26 -3.61 -10.14
CA ILE A 83 -0.26 -2.85 -8.86
C ILE A 83 -1.09 -3.51 -7.76
N ALA A 84 -1.74 -4.63 -8.07
CA ALA A 84 -2.64 -5.31 -7.14
C ALA A 84 -3.58 -4.31 -6.43
N SER A 85 -3.78 -4.44 -5.13
CA SER A 85 -4.75 -3.63 -4.36
C SER A 85 -4.53 -2.11 -4.35
N VAL A 86 -3.48 -1.58 -4.98
CA VAL A 86 -3.31 -0.11 -5.04
C VAL A 86 -4.34 0.54 -5.97
N PHE A 87 -4.95 -0.22 -6.89
CA PHE A 87 -6.07 0.24 -7.73
C PHE A 87 -7.25 0.81 -6.91
N LYS A 88 -7.40 0.40 -5.65
CA LYS A 88 -8.44 0.86 -4.74
C LYS A 88 -8.39 2.38 -4.48
N LEU A 89 -7.27 3.02 -4.79
CA LEU A 89 -7.19 4.49 -4.79
C LEU A 89 -8.11 5.10 -5.88
N TYR A 90 -8.27 4.46 -7.03
CA TYR A 90 -9.22 4.90 -8.07
C TYR A 90 -10.67 4.68 -7.63
N VAL A 91 -10.97 3.58 -6.92
CA VAL A 91 -12.30 3.35 -6.33
C VAL A 91 -12.63 4.44 -5.30
N LEU A 92 -11.67 4.79 -4.42
CA LEU A 92 -11.83 5.89 -3.48
C LEU A 92 -11.99 7.24 -4.20
N GLY A 93 -11.29 7.42 -5.31
CA GLY A 93 -11.40 8.62 -6.15
C GLY A 93 -12.80 8.77 -6.73
N GLU A 94 -13.36 7.70 -7.28
CA GLU A 94 -14.73 7.74 -7.82
C GLU A 94 -15.77 7.97 -6.70
N LEU A 95 -15.58 7.33 -5.54
CA LEU A 95 -16.44 7.59 -4.38
C LEU A 95 -16.41 9.08 -3.97
N ALA A 96 -15.20 9.65 -3.86
CA ALA A 96 -15.05 11.07 -3.51
C ALA A 96 -15.71 11.99 -4.53
N ARG A 97 -15.61 11.68 -5.84
CA ARG A 97 -16.26 12.42 -6.92
C ARG A 97 -17.81 12.35 -6.78
N GLN A 98 -18.36 11.16 -6.58
CA GLN A 98 -19.81 11.01 -6.44
C GLN A 98 -20.35 11.73 -5.18
N VAL A 99 -19.61 11.66 -4.07
CA VAL A 99 -19.97 12.43 -2.86
C VAL A 99 -19.92 13.94 -3.13
N GLN A 100 -18.91 14.43 -3.82
CA GLN A 100 -18.79 15.84 -4.19
C GLN A 100 -19.97 16.33 -5.04
N LEU A 101 -20.50 15.45 -5.90
CA LEU A 101 -21.66 15.75 -6.76
C LEU A 101 -23.02 15.52 -6.07
N GLY A 102 -23.03 14.97 -4.85
CA GLY A 102 -24.25 14.60 -4.16
C GLY A 102 -24.93 13.34 -4.72
N GLU A 103 -24.21 12.55 -5.51
CA GLU A 103 -24.66 11.27 -6.08
C GLU A 103 -24.48 10.10 -5.09
N ALA A 104 -23.64 10.28 -4.07
CA ALA A 104 -23.37 9.35 -2.99
C ALA A 104 -23.19 10.09 -1.66
N SER A 105 -23.36 9.39 -0.53
CA SER A 105 -23.10 9.91 0.81
C SER A 105 -22.24 8.95 1.64
N TRP A 106 -21.37 9.50 2.47
CA TRP A 106 -20.61 8.71 3.45
C TRP A 106 -21.49 7.90 4.41
N THR A 107 -22.72 8.36 4.63
CA THR A 107 -23.72 7.75 5.54
C THR A 107 -24.68 6.80 4.82
N ASP A 108 -24.62 6.69 3.50
CA ASP A 108 -25.42 5.71 2.78
C ASP A 108 -25.09 4.30 3.27
N THR A 109 -26.13 3.46 3.32
CA THR A 109 -26.03 2.10 3.86
C THR A 109 -26.05 1.10 2.73
N ILE A 110 -25.06 0.21 2.70
CA ILE A 110 -24.94 -0.90 1.75
C ILE A 110 -25.27 -2.21 2.48
N VAL A 111 -26.09 -3.05 1.87
CA VAL A 111 -26.42 -4.39 2.36
C VAL A 111 -25.43 -5.39 1.79
N LEU A 112 -24.73 -6.11 2.66
CA LEU A 112 -23.75 -7.13 2.24
C LEU A 112 -24.45 -8.30 1.54
N SER A 113 -23.88 -8.72 0.41
CA SER A 113 -24.39 -9.78 -0.46
C SER A 113 -23.34 -10.87 -0.66
N ASP A 114 -23.75 -12.14 -0.61
CA ASP A 114 -22.88 -13.27 -0.95
C ASP A 114 -22.36 -13.20 -2.40
N ARG A 115 -23.10 -12.54 -3.30
CA ARG A 115 -22.72 -12.36 -4.71
C ARG A 115 -21.51 -11.43 -4.88
N LEU A 116 -21.28 -10.53 -3.93
CA LEU A 116 -20.14 -9.59 -3.94
C LEU A 116 -19.06 -9.98 -2.93
N ARG A 117 -19.16 -11.16 -2.35
CA ARG A 117 -18.15 -11.70 -1.45
C ARG A 117 -16.89 -12.03 -2.22
N SER A 118 -15.77 -11.55 -1.75
CA SER A 118 -14.45 -11.76 -2.35
C SER A 118 -13.50 -12.39 -1.34
N MET A 119 -12.56 -13.20 -1.83
CA MET A 119 -11.50 -13.80 -1.02
C MET A 119 -10.20 -13.88 -1.84
N PRO A 120 -9.03 -13.69 -1.22
CA PRO A 120 -8.82 -13.35 0.21
C PRO A 120 -9.36 -11.97 0.55
N SER A 121 -9.78 -11.73 1.80
CA SER A 121 -10.36 -10.46 2.21
C SER A 121 -10.12 -10.19 3.70
N GLY A 122 -10.58 -9.04 4.19
CA GLY A 122 -10.70 -8.73 5.60
C GLY A 122 -12.02 -9.27 6.21
N ASP A 123 -12.45 -8.62 7.29
CA ASP A 123 -13.55 -9.12 8.13
C ASP A 123 -14.91 -9.16 7.40
N TYR A 124 -15.15 -8.28 6.43
CA TYR A 124 -16.42 -8.23 5.71
C TYR A 124 -16.75 -9.51 4.95
N ALA A 125 -15.75 -10.30 4.56
CA ALA A 125 -15.98 -11.59 3.93
C ALA A 125 -16.68 -12.62 4.84
N TYR A 126 -16.57 -12.47 6.15
CA TYR A 126 -17.09 -13.43 7.13
C TYR A 126 -18.41 -12.97 7.78
N LEU A 127 -18.86 -11.75 7.50
CA LEU A 127 -20.14 -11.26 8.00
C LEU A 127 -21.30 -11.92 7.24
N PRO A 128 -22.45 -12.19 7.90
CA PRO A 128 -23.63 -12.75 7.23
C PRO A 128 -24.14 -11.83 6.10
N ALA A 129 -24.64 -12.44 5.01
CA ALA A 129 -25.42 -11.68 4.03
C ALA A 129 -26.64 -11.02 4.70
N GLY A 130 -27.00 -9.82 4.25
CA GLY A 130 -27.99 -8.98 4.88
C GLY A 130 -27.47 -8.06 5.99
N THR A 131 -26.22 -8.24 6.46
CA THR A 131 -25.55 -7.26 7.33
C THR A 131 -25.44 -5.93 6.58
N THR A 132 -25.60 -4.82 7.28
CA THR A 132 -25.47 -3.47 6.70
C THR A 132 -24.18 -2.81 7.17
N ALA A 133 -23.55 -2.05 6.28
CA ALA A 133 -22.43 -1.19 6.59
C ALA A 133 -22.59 0.16 5.87
N THR A 134 -22.04 1.22 6.44
CA THR A 134 -22.02 2.52 5.77
C THR A 134 -20.95 2.55 4.67
N VAL A 135 -21.13 3.41 3.68
CA VAL A 135 -20.14 3.68 2.64
C VAL A 135 -18.80 4.08 3.27
N LEU A 136 -18.81 4.88 4.34
CA LEU A 136 -17.61 5.27 5.07
C LEU A 136 -16.87 4.06 5.65
N GLU A 137 -17.57 3.15 6.36
CA GLU A 137 -16.98 1.95 6.95
C GLU A 137 -16.35 1.04 5.89
N LEU A 138 -17.06 0.84 4.77
CA LEU A 138 -16.53 0.04 3.66
C LEU A 138 -15.30 0.70 3.02
N ALA A 139 -15.30 2.03 2.83
CA ALA A 139 -14.16 2.74 2.28
C ALA A 139 -12.92 2.70 3.21
N GLN A 140 -13.14 2.78 4.52
CA GLN A 140 -12.09 2.59 5.52
C GLN A 140 -11.51 1.18 5.44
N ALA A 141 -12.34 0.14 5.43
CA ALA A 141 -11.89 -1.25 5.33
C ALA A 141 -11.14 -1.51 4.00
N MET A 142 -11.64 -0.97 2.88
CA MET A 142 -11.01 -1.06 1.56
C MET A 142 -9.57 -0.54 1.57
N ILE A 143 -9.33 0.60 2.22
CA ILE A 143 -8.00 1.23 2.21
C ILE A 143 -7.12 0.72 3.37
N TRP A 144 -7.63 0.62 4.60
CA TRP A 144 -6.81 0.34 5.79
C TRP A 144 -6.32 -1.10 5.85
N VAL A 145 -7.21 -2.06 5.62
CA VAL A 145 -6.90 -3.50 5.66
C VAL A 145 -7.03 -4.15 4.29
N SER A 146 -7.26 -3.35 3.25
CA SER A 146 -7.38 -3.83 1.88
C SER A 146 -8.52 -4.85 1.68
N ASP A 147 -9.64 -4.72 2.43
CA ASP A 147 -10.78 -5.63 2.37
C ASP A 147 -11.37 -5.71 0.96
N ASN A 148 -11.31 -6.88 0.35
CA ASN A 148 -11.76 -7.10 -1.02
C ASN A 148 -13.29 -7.17 -1.11
N THR A 149 -13.96 -7.72 -0.10
CA THR A 149 -15.43 -7.74 -0.04
C THR A 149 -16.00 -6.33 0.07
N ALA A 150 -15.42 -5.49 0.92
CA ALA A 150 -15.78 -4.08 1.01
C ALA A 150 -15.55 -3.35 -0.32
N THR A 151 -14.43 -3.65 -1.01
CA THR A 151 -14.10 -3.08 -2.32
C THR A 151 -15.16 -3.40 -3.36
N ASP A 152 -15.55 -4.67 -3.49
CA ASP A 152 -16.51 -5.11 -4.51
C ASP A 152 -17.92 -4.55 -4.25
N HIS A 153 -18.32 -4.41 -2.97
CA HIS A 153 -19.56 -3.72 -2.62
C HIS A 153 -19.53 -2.24 -3.00
N LEU A 154 -18.39 -1.56 -2.82
CA LEU A 154 -18.23 -0.17 -3.25
C LEU A 154 -18.22 -0.03 -4.77
N ILE A 155 -17.52 -0.90 -5.51
CA ILE A 155 -17.53 -0.88 -6.98
C ILE A 155 -18.97 -1.09 -7.49
N HIS A 156 -19.71 -2.03 -6.90
CA HIS A 156 -21.10 -2.26 -7.27
C HIS A 156 -22.00 -1.05 -6.97
N TYR A 157 -21.83 -0.42 -5.81
CA TYR A 157 -22.58 0.76 -5.39
C TYR A 157 -22.31 1.97 -6.30
N LEU A 158 -21.06 2.21 -6.65
CA LEU A 158 -20.62 3.32 -7.50
C LEU A 158 -20.93 3.11 -8.99
N GLY A 159 -21.11 1.85 -9.40
CA GLY A 159 -21.15 1.42 -10.80
C GLY A 159 -19.77 1.19 -11.38
N ARG A 160 -19.52 -0.03 -11.90
CA ARG A 160 -18.23 -0.45 -12.48
C ARG A 160 -17.71 0.55 -13.51
N GLU A 161 -18.55 0.94 -14.47
CA GLU A 161 -18.17 1.84 -15.56
C GLU A 161 -17.80 3.26 -15.05
N ASN A 162 -18.32 3.68 -13.89
CA ASN A 162 -17.89 4.93 -13.25
C ASN A 162 -16.47 4.81 -12.70
N VAL A 163 -16.15 3.66 -12.08
CA VAL A 163 -14.80 3.40 -11.60
C VAL A 163 -13.82 3.26 -12.78
N GLU A 164 -14.20 2.60 -13.87
CA GLU A 164 -13.41 2.54 -15.11
C GLU A 164 -13.07 3.93 -15.63
N ARG A 165 -14.07 4.82 -15.72
CA ARG A 165 -13.84 6.21 -16.14
C ARG A 165 -12.95 7.01 -15.20
N SER A 166 -12.87 6.64 -13.94
CA SER A 166 -12.03 7.34 -12.96
C SER A 166 -10.54 7.23 -13.29
N PHE A 167 -10.07 6.15 -13.92
CA PHE A 167 -8.68 6.03 -14.34
C PHE A 167 -8.29 7.18 -15.27
N ALA A 168 -9.06 7.41 -16.33
CA ALA A 168 -8.84 8.55 -17.24
C ALA A 168 -9.01 9.90 -16.54
N ALA A 169 -10.02 10.04 -15.66
CA ALA A 169 -10.31 11.29 -14.95
C ALA A 169 -9.16 11.70 -14.02
N TYR A 170 -8.45 10.73 -13.43
CA TYR A 170 -7.24 10.96 -12.62
C TYR A 170 -5.94 10.95 -13.43
N GLY A 171 -6.03 10.97 -14.76
CA GLY A 171 -4.89 11.12 -15.65
C GLY A 171 -4.03 9.88 -15.80
N HIS A 172 -4.63 8.68 -15.69
CA HIS A 172 -3.93 7.43 -15.99
C HIS A 172 -3.38 7.44 -17.42
N SER A 173 -2.16 6.99 -17.62
CA SER A 173 -1.47 7.05 -18.91
C SER A 173 -2.07 6.09 -19.95
N ASP A 174 -2.54 4.92 -19.50
CA ASP A 174 -3.28 3.94 -20.32
C ASP A 174 -4.51 3.42 -19.57
N PRO A 175 -5.64 4.16 -19.56
CA PRO A 175 -6.86 3.68 -18.89
C PRO A 175 -7.40 2.38 -19.49
N GLY A 176 -7.11 2.10 -20.77
CA GLY A 176 -7.53 0.90 -21.49
C GLY A 176 -6.96 -0.38 -20.91
N ALA A 177 -5.76 -0.34 -20.34
CA ALA A 177 -5.15 -1.50 -19.68
C ALA A 177 -5.97 -2.07 -18.51
N ASN A 178 -6.96 -1.30 -18.02
CA ASN A 178 -7.84 -1.70 -16.91
C ASN A 178 -9.28 -2.01 -17.36
N LEU A 179 -9.50 -2.27 -18.64
CA LEU A 179 -10.82 -2.58 -19.20
C LEU A 179 -10.90 -4.05 -19.66
N PRO A 180 -12.01 -4.75 -19.35
CA PRO A 180 -13.00 -4.35 -18.36
C PRO A 180 -12.42 -4.39 -16.94
N LEU A 181 -12.81 -3.47 -16.08
CA LEU A 181 -12.35 -3.48 -14.69
C LEU A 181 -12.83 -4.76 -14.00
N LEU A 182 -11.92 -5.62 -13.62
CA LEU A 182 -12.24 -6.78 -12.81
C LEU A 182 -12.52 -6.35 -11.37
N MET A 183 -13.64 -6.83 -10.79
CA MET A 183 -13.84 -6.84 -9.35
C MET A 183 -12.83 -7.78 -8.69
N THR A 184 -12.54 -7.58 -7.41
CA THR A 184 -11.55 -8.41 -6.72
C THR A 184 -11.97 -9.88 -6.70
N ARG A 185 -13.28 -10.18 -6.50
CA ARG A 185 -13.82 -11.53 -6.55
C ARG A 185 -13.64 -12.20 -7.92
N GLU A 186 -13.77 -11.43 -8.99
CA GLU A 186 -13.63 -11.92 -10.35
C GLU A 186 -12.18 -12.29 -10.63
N LEU A 187 -11.24 -11.36 -10.37
CA LEU A 187 -9.81 -11.60 -10.52
C LEU A 187 -9.36 -12.85 -9.78
N PHE A 188 -9.69 -12.95 -8.49
CA PHE A 188 -9.27 -14.10 -7.67
C PHE A 188 -9.97 -15.38 -8.10
N THR A 189 -11.24 -15.33 -8.50
CA THR A 189 -11.94 -16.51 -9.04
C THR A 189 -11.26 -16.99 -10.32
N ILE A 190 -10.91 -16.10 -11.23
CA ILE A 190 -10.19 -16.45 -12.46
C ILE A 190 -8.85 -17.11 -12.11
N LYS A 191 -8.00 -16.43 -11.37
CA LYS A 191 -6.63 -16.91 -11.05
C LYS A 191 -6.61 -18.22 -10.27
N MET A 192 -7.61 -18.48 -9.44
CA MET A 192 -7.66 -19.69 -8.61
C MET A 192 -8.44 -20.85 -9.19
N SER A 193 -9.37 -20.62 -10.13
CA SER A 193 -10.27 -21.66 -10.61
C SER A 193 -10.17 -21.93 -12.11
N ARG A 194 -9.57 -21.05 -12.91
CA ARG A 194 -9.51 -21.23 -14.35
C ARG A 194 -8.20 -21.86 -14.80
N SER A 195 -8.26 -22.60 -15.90
CA SER A 195 -7.05 -23.16 -16.51
C SER A 195 -6.21 -22.05 -17.17
N SER A 196 -4.92 -22.34 -17.36
CA SER A 196 -4.03 -21.43 -18.12
C SER A 196 -4.52 -21.20 -19.56
N GLU A 197 -5.17 -22.19 -20.18
CA GLU A 197 -5.77 -22.05 -21.51
C GLU A 197 -6.95 -21.06 -21.49
N TRP A 198 -7.82 -21.12 -20.49
CA TRP A 198 -8.91 -20.17 -20.32
C TRP A 198 -8.38 -18.76 -20.13
N MET A 199 -7.37 -18.58 -19.27
CA MET A 199 -6.75 -17.28 -19.02
C MET A 199 -6.09 -16.72 -20.28
N ALA A 200 -5.40 -17.56 -21.06
CA ALA A 200 -4.81 -17.16 -22.33
C ALA A 200 -5.88 -16.72 -23.35
N THR A 201 -7.02 -17.42 -23.40
CA THR A 201 -8.16 -17.04 -24.25
C THR A 201 -8.76 -15.71 -23.80
N TYR A 202 -8.92 -15.51 -22.49
CA TYR A 202 -9.40 -14.27 -21.90
C TYR A 202 -8.47 -13.10 -22.26
N MET A 203 -7.17 -13.22 -22.03
CA MET A 203 -6.19 -12.17 -22.34
C MET A 203 -6.07 -11.83 -23.83
N ALA A 204 -6.44 -12.75 -24.73
CA ALA A 204 -6.42 -12.53 -26.17
C ALA A 204 -7.75 -11.96 -26.73
N ALA A 205 -8.79 -11.90 -25.91
CA ALA A 205 -10.12 -11.44 -26.30
C ALA A 205 -10.22 -9.91 -26.29
N SER A 206 -11.22 -9.34 -26.98
CA SER A 206 -11.57 -7.91 -26.84
C SER A 206 -12.21 -7.61 -25.49
N ASP A 207 -12.23 -6.33 -25.09
CA ASP A 207 -12.81 -5.88 -23.81
C ASP A 207 -14.28 -6.34 -23.68
N GLU A 208 -15.08 -6.24 -24.77
CA GLU A 208 -16.47 -6.71 -24.76
C GLU A 208 -16.57 -8.22 -24.56
N GLU A 209 -15.67 -8.97 -25.18
CA GLU A 209 -15.62 -10.42 -25.03
C GLU A 209 -15.17 -10.82 -23.63
N GLN A 210 -14.17 -10.13 -23.08
CA GLN A 210 -13.71 -10.32 -21.70
C GLN A 210 -14.84 -10.04 -20.71
N ALA A 211 -15.56 -8.93 -20.88
CA ALA A 211 -16.72 -8.58 -20.03
C ALA A 211 -17.81 -9.66 -20.12
N ARG A 212 -18.08 -10.18 -21.31
CA ARG A 212 -19.04 -11.28 -21.52
C ARG A 212 -18.58 -12.57 -20.83
N MET A 213 -17.31 -12.95 -20.97
CA MET A 213 -16.74 -14.14 -20.32
C MET A 213 -16.84 -14.05 -18.79
N VAL A 214 -16.60 -12.86 -18.21
CA VAL A 214 -16.77 -12.61 -16.78
C VAL A 214 -18.24 -12.75 -16.38
N ALA A 215 -19.16 -12.07 -17.06
CA ALA A 215 -20.59 -12.09 -16.75
C ALA A 215 -21.22 -13.50 -16.84
N GLU A 216 -20.82 -14.29 -17.83
CA GLU A 216 -21.40 -15.62 -18.08
C GLU A 216 -20.75 -16.72 -17.23
N GLN A 217 -19.44 -16.65 -16.96
CA GLN A 217 -18.68 -17.78 -16.44
C GLN A 217 -18.10 -17.52 -15.02
N ILE A 218 -17.93 -16.27 -14.60
CA ILE A 218 -17.34 -15.91 -13.33
C ILE A 218 -18.41 -15.38 -12.36
N ASP A 219 -19.22 -14.42 -12.76
CA ASP A 219 -20.22 -13.78 -11.92
C ASP A 219 -21.28 -14.72 -11.32
N PRO A 220 -21.71 -15.79 -11.99
CA PRO A 220 -22.64 -16.74 -11.37
C PRO A 220 -22.04 -17.52 -10.19
N GLN A 221 -20.71 -17.54 -10.03
CA GLN A 221 -20.06 -18.27 -8.97
C GLN A 221 -20.16 -17.52 -7.63
N VAL A 222 -20.51 -18.22 -6.57
CA VAL A 222 -20.52 -17.70 -5.20
C VAL A 222 -19.24 -18.13 -4.50
N VAL A 223 -18.52 -17.15 -3.95
CA VAL A 223 -17.31 -17.38 -3.19
C VAL A 223 -17.67 -17.86 -1.77
N ASN A 224 -17.17 -19.04 -1.39
CA ASN A 224 -17.33 -19.56 -0.04
C ASN A 224 -16.14 -19.16 0.85
N PRO A 225 -16.30 -18.28 1.86
CA PRO A 225 -15.20 -17.80 2.68
C PRO A 225 -14.61 -18.88 3.59
N THR A 226 -15.34 -19.98 3.84
CA THR A 226 -14.87 -21.11 4.64
C THR A 226 -14.38 -22.28 3.79
N GLY A 227 -14.54 -22.20 2.47
CA GLY A 227 -13.98 -23.14 1.51
C GLY A 227 -12.45 -22.99 1.45
N GLY A 228 -11.72 -24.10 1.30
CA GLY A 228 -10.29 -24.02 1.07
C GLY A 228 -10.00 -23.24 -0.22
N TRP A 229 -9.28 -22.15 -0.10
CA TRP A 229 -8.74 -21.42 -1.24
C TRP A 229 -7.66 -22.27 -1.88
N GLY A 230 -7.70 -22.40 -3.20
CA GLY A 230 -6.63 -23.07 -3.93
C GLY A 230 -5.28 -22.51 -3.53
N HIS A 231 -4.26 -23.34 -3.44
CA HIS A 231 -2.91 -22.89 -3.12
C HIS A 231 -2.40 -22.03 -4.27
N TRP A 232 -2.30 -20.74 -4.02
CA TRP A 232 -1.66 -19.81 -4.96
C TRP A 232 -0.14 -19.92 -4.80
N ASN A 233 0.46 -20.81 -5.58
CA ASN A 233 1.84 -21.22 -5.40
C ASN A 233 2.85 -20.36 -6.19
N GLY A 234 2.40 -19.32 -6.89
CA GLY A 234 3.27 -18.47 -7.70
C GLY A 234 2.52 -17.47 -8.55
N PRO A 235 3.23 -16.63 -9.29
CA PRO A 235 2.65 -15.64 -10.20
C PRO A 235 1.71 -16.29 -11.20
N THR A 236 0.53 -15.71 -11.38
CA THR A 236 -0.51 -16.23 -12.29
C THR A 236 -1.05 -15.09 -13.12
N ALA A 237 -0.73 -15.08 -14.43
CA ALA A 237 -1.22 -14.12 -15.42
C ALA A 237 -1.13 -12.66 -15.00
N ILE A 238 -0.05 -12.28 -14.29
CA ILE A 238 0.15 -10.92 -13.73
C ILE A 238 0.41 -9.87 -14.81
N ASP A 239 0.59 -10.28 -16.05
CA ASP A 239 0.81 -9.44 -17.23
C ASP A 239 -0.46 -9.16 -18.05
N GLY A 240 -1.62 -9.68 -17.62
CA GLY A 240 -2.86 -9.49 -18.36
C GLY A 240 -4.15 -9.66 -17.54
N ILE A 241 -4.07 -10.25 -16.34
CA ILE A 241 -5.21 -10.40 -15.43
C ILE A 241 -4.83 -9.73 -14.12
N GLU A 242 -4.82 -8.40 -14.13
CA GLU A 242 -4.41 -7.52 -13.02
C GLU A 242 -5.03 -6.13 -13.17
N TRP A 243 -4.72 -5.26 -12.23
CA TRP A 243 -4.88 -3.81 -12.37
C TRP A 243 -3.50 -3.20 -12.58
N PHE A 244 -3.41 -2.29 -13.52
CA PHE A 244 -2.15 -1.72 -14.01
C PHE A 244 -2.08 -0.23 -13.76
N ALA A 245 -0.89 0.26 -13.41
CA ALA A 245 -0.55 1.68 -13.40
C ALA A 245 0.96 1.88 -13.37
N SER A 246 1.42 3.02 -13.86
CA SER A 246 2.76 3.50 -13.60
C SER A 246 2.86 4.18 -12.22
N ALA A 247 4.08 4.35 -11.71
CA ALA A 247 4.31 5.11 -10.48
C ALA A 247 3.82 6.57 -10.61
N SER A 248 3.93 7.14 -11.80
CA SER A 248 3.44 8.48 -12.14
C SER A 248 1.90 8.55 -12.11
N ASP A 249 1.20 7.51 -12.55
CA ASP A 249 -0.26 7.43 -12.47
C ASP A 249 -0.73 7.39 -11.01
N LEU A 250 -0.07 6.57 -10.19
CA LEU A 250 -0.37 6.47 -8.76
C LEU A 250 -0.13 7.79 -8.03
N CYS A 251 0.89 8.55 -8.44
CA CYS A 251 1.12 9.87 -7.88
C CYS A 251 -0.06 10.82 -8.21
N ARG A 252 -0.55 10.83 -9.45
CA ARG A 252 -1.65 11.72 -9.87
C ARG A 252 -2.94 11.45 -9.11
N VAL A 253 -3.36 10.21 -9.00
CA VAL A 253 -4.57 9.85 -8.24
C VAL A 253 -4.39 10.17 -6.75
N THR A 254 -3.22 9.87 -6.16
CA THR A 254 -2.95 10.17 -4.75
C THR A 254 -2.94 11.67 -4.46
N ALA A 255 -2.31 12.48 -5.33
CA ALA A 255 -2.29 13.93 -5.20
C ALA A 255 -3.71 14.54 -5.30
N SER A 256 -4.52 14.02 -6.21
CA SER A 256 -5.92 14.43 -6.35
C SER A 256 -6.72 14.10 -5.09
N LEU A 257 -6.61 12.88 -4.58
CA LEU A 257 -7.28 12.45 -3.33
C LEU A 257 -6.83 13.28 -2.12
N TRP A 258 -5.53 13.57 -2.01
CA TRP A 258 -5.01 14.43 -0.95
C TRP A 258 -5.59 15.83 -1.00
N SER A 259 -5.71 16.40 -2.20
CA SER A 259 -6.32 17.71 -2.44
C SER A 259 -7.82 17.70 -2.13
N MET A 260 -8.55 16.66 -2.60
CA MET A 260 -9.99 16.50 -2.35
C MET A 260 -10.29 16.38 -0.85
N GLY A 261 -9.50 15.62 -0.11
CA GLY A 261 -9.68 15.43 1.34
C GLY A 261 -9.49 16.70 2.19
N ARG A 262 -9.11 17.82 1.57
CA ARG A 262 -9.04 19.16 2.20
C ARG A 262 -10.25 20.04 1.86
N GLN A 263 -11.20 19.53 1.07
CA GLN A 263 -12.40 20.27 0.67
C GLN A 263 -13.55 19.97 1.64
N PRO A 264 -14.44 20.96 1.86
CA PRO A 264 -15.63 20.77 2.71
C PRO A 264 -16.49 19.59 2.23
N GLY A 265 -16.86 18.69 3.15
CA GLY A 265 -17.65 17.49 2.89
C GLY A 265 -16.85 16.28 2.39
N LEU A 266 -15.55 16.48 2.07
CA LEU A 266 -14.63 15.41 1.64
C LEU A 266 -13.55 15.09 2.68
N GLU A 267 -13.63 15.63 3.89
CA GLU A 267 -12.69 15.35 4.98
C GLU A 267 -12.52 13.84 5.28
N PRO A 268 -13.56 12.98 5.10
CA PRO A 268 -13.38 11.54 5.24
C PRO A 268 -12.34 10.95 4.28
N VAL A 269 -12.14 11.50 3.07
CA VAL A 269 -11.10 11.05 2.14
C VAL A 269 -9.72 11.15 2.78
N HIS A 270 -9.42 12.28 3.44
CA HIS A 270 -8.15 12.46 4.14
C HIS A 270 -7.98 11.46 5.29
N ALA A 271 -9.03 11.28 6.11
CA ALA A 271 -9.01 10.33 7.22
C ALA A 271 -8.83 8.87 6.72
N ILE A 272 -9.47 8.51 5.60
CA ILE A 272 -9.32 7.20 4.97
C ILE A 272 -7.89 7.01 4.47
N LEU A 273 -7.32 7.98 3.76
CA LEU A 273 -5.95 7.90 3.24
C LEU A 273 -4.91 7.75 4.35
N THR A 274 -5.09 8.44 5.49
CA THR A 274 -4.11 8.51 6.58
C THR A 274 -4.37 7.52 7.71
N GLY A 275 -5.40 6.70 7.62
CA GLY A 275 -5.76 5.72 8.66
C GLY A 275 -4.83 4.51 8.74
N ASN A 276 -4.11 4.19 7.65
CA ASN A 276 -3.05 3.19 7.63
C ASN A 276 -1.73 3.87 7.24
N ARG A 277 -0.68 3.69 8.02
CA ARG A 277 0.64 4.33 7.84
C ARG A 277 1.73 3.38 7.34
N GLY A 278 1.40 2.13 7.04
CA GLY A 278 2.33 1.12 6.49
C GLY A 278 3.43 0.61 7.44
N GLY A 279 3.48 1.11 8.68
CA GLY A 279 4.35 0.58 9.74
C GLY A 279 5.84 0.97 9.68
N ILE A 280 6.29 1.71 8.66
CA ILE A 280 7.70 2.13 8.49
C ILE A 280 7.90 3.65 8.52
N VAL A 281 6.84 4.42 8.73
CA VAL A 281 6.88 5.89 8.71
C VAL A 281 7.14 6.45 10.10
N ASP A 282 8.17 7.30 10.26
CA ASP A 282 8.38 8.09 11.50
C ASP A 282 7.31 9.17 11.59
N THR A 283 6.38 8.99 12.52
CA THR A 283 5.25 9.91 12.73
C THR A 283 5.64 11.28 13.28
N ARG A 284 6.89 11.44 13.76
CA ARG A 284 7.42 12.75 14.21
C ARG A 284 7.84 13.59 13.00
N ALA A 285 8.43 12.94 11.98
CA ALA A 285 8.79 13.59 10.74
C ALA A 285 7.55 13.83 9.85
N PHE A 286 6.61 12.87 9.87
CA PHE A 286 5.40 12.87 9.05
C PHE A 286 4.16 12.67 9.93
N PRO A 287 3.64 13.73 10.56
CA PRO A 287 2.44 13.64 11.41
C PRO A 287 1.21 13.16 10.65
N GLU A 288 1.11 13.48 9.36
CA GLU A 288 0.10 12.97 8.45
C GLU A 288 0.76 12.01 7.44
N ALA A 289 0.43 10.73 7.53
CA ALA A 289 0.99 9.73 6.63
C ALA A 289 -0.07 8.72 6.25
N GLY A 290 -0.10 8.34 4.98
CA GLY A 290 -0.99 7.32 4.45
C GLY A 290 -0.23 6.28 3.65
N TYR A 291 -0.76 5.07 3.64
CA TYR A 291 -0.22 3.92 2.93
C TYR A 291 -1.32 3.11 2.26
N LYS A 292 -1.10 2.75 1.02
CA LYS A 292 -1.85 1.69 0.35
C LYS A 292 -0.88 0.70 -0.28
N GLY A 293 -0.92 -0.54 0.21
CA GLY A 293 -0.14 -1.63 -0.36
C GLY A 293 -0.95 -2.44 -1.36
N GLY A 294 -0.25 -3.02 -2.33
CA GLY A 294 -0.72 -4.05 -3.23
C GLY A 294 0.16 -5.28 -3.14
N TYR A 295 -0.45 -6.45 -3.04
CA TYR A 295 0.28 -7.70 -2.95
C TYR A 295 -0.49 -8.86 -3.56
N GLU A 296 0.20 -9.61 -4.39
CA GLU A 296 -0.10 -10.98 -4.78
C GLU A 296 1.19 -11.73 -5.13
N ALA A 297 1.08 -13.02 -5.45
CA ALA A 297 2.24 -13.78 -5.88
C ALA A 297 2.84 -13.15 -7.15
N GLY A 298 4.06 -12.66 -7.05
CA GLY A 298 4.78 -11.99 -8.13
C GLY A 298 4.52 -10.49 -8.28
N VAL A 299 3.64 -9.90 -7.46
CA VAL A 299 3.34 -8.46 -7.47
C VAL A 299 3.48 -7.88 -6.07
N VAL A 300 4.27 -6.84 -5.91
CA VAL A 300 4.34 -6.00 -4.71
C VAL A 300 4.32 -4.54 -5.13
N ASN A 301 3.46 -3.75 -4.52
CA ASN A 301 3.49 -2.30 -4.64
C ASN A 301 3.31 -1.66 -3.26
N MET A 302 4.17 -0.68 -2.95
CA MET A 302 4.12 0.09 -1.71
C MET A 302 3.96 1.56 -2.05
N THR A 303 2.78 2.11 -1.82
CA THR A 303 2.44 3.50 -2.13
C THR A 303 2.17 4.29 -0.85
N PHE A 304 2.87 5.41 -0.69
CA PHE A 304 2.81 6.28 0.48
C PHE A 304 2.50 7.73 0.08
N VAL A 305 1.75 8.43 0.95
CA VAL A 305 1.64 9.88 0.98
C VAL A 305 2.09 10.37 2.35
N LEU A 306 2.97 11.38 2.38
CA LEU A 306 3.69 11.80 3.58
C LEU A 306 3.56 13.31 3.75
N GLY A 307 2.72 13.77 4.69
CA GLY A 307 2.60 15.15 5.10
C GLY A 307 3.64 15.48 6.16
N ARG A 308 4.63 16.32 5.81
CA ARG A 308 5.70 16.78 6.70
C ARG A 308 5.20 17.92 7.59
N ALA A 309 5.81 18.10 8.77
CA ALA A 309 5.41 19.11 9.76
C ALA A 309 5.48 20.56 9.25
N ASP A 310 6.25 20.84 8.20
CA ASP A 310 6.31 22.16 7.53
C ASP A 310 5.19 22.39 6.49
N GLY A 311 4.25 21.47 6.38
CA GLY A 311 3.12 21.55 5.47
C GLY A 311 3.40 21.01 4.04
N ARG A 312 4.64 20.63 3.73
CA ARG A 312 4.95 19.98 2.44
C ARG A 312 4.47 18.54 2.44
N VAL A 313 4.03 18.09 1.28
CA VAL A 313 3.48 16.75 1.09
C VAL A 313 4.31 16.00 0.05
N PHE A 314 4.61 14.75 0.34
CA PHE A 314 5.44 13.93 -0.54
C PHE A 314 4.71 12.64 -0.89
N PHE A 315 4.98 12.15 -2.07
CA PHE A 315 4.55 10.87 -2.58
C PHE A 315 5.78 9.97 -2.76
N VAL A 316 5.65 8.72 -2.35
CA VAL A 316 6.69 7.69 -2.55
C VAL A 316 5.99 6.41 -2.94
N THR A 317 6.38 5.81 -4.06
CA THR A 317 5.94 4.47 -4.44
C THR A 317 7.09 3.65 -4.98
N ALA A 318 7.09 2.36 -4.67
CA ALA A 318 7.96 1.36 -5.28
C ALA A 318 7.12 0.15 -5.68
N GLY A 319 7.24 -0.27 -6.94
CA GLY A 319 6.56 -1.40 -7.53
C GLY A 319 7.54 -2.49 -7.98
N TYR A 320 7.15 -3.75 -7.84
CA TYR A 320 7.94 -4.92 -8.22
C TYR A 320 7.05 -5.98 -8.86
N ASN A 321 7.40 -6.45 -10.04
CA ASN A 321 6.73 -7.55 -10.72
C ASN A 321 7.73 -8.64 -11.15
N THR A 322 7.34 -9.90 -10.97
CA THR A 322 8.08 -11.06 -11.45
C THR A 322 7.14 -12.18 -11.90
N GLN A 323 7.45 -12.79 -13.02
CA GLN A 323 6.78 -14.00 -13.50
C GLN A 323 7.33 -15.27 -12.81
N ARG A 324 8.30 -15.14 -11.90
CA ARG A 324 8.97 -16.29 -11.27
C ARG A 324 9.09 -16.10 -9.77
N GLY A 325 8.44 -16.99 -9.02
CA GLY A 325 8.54 -17.00 -7.56
C GLY A 325 7.68 -15.93 -6.88
N ILE A 326 7.83 -15.81 -5.59
CA ILE A 326 7.09 -14.89 -4.73
C ILE A 326 8.06 -13.80 -4.27
N ILE A 327 7.64 -12.55 -4.37
CA ILE A 327 8.38 -11.42 -3.81
C ILE A 327 7.96 -11.27 -2.34
N ASP A 328 8.93 -11.12 -1.43
CA ASP A 328 8.65 -10.81 -0.04
C ASP A 328 7.97 -9.43 0.08
N GLN A 329 6.86 -9.36 0.79
CA GLN A 329 6.11 -8.10 1.00
C GLN A 329 6.93 -7.01 1.70
N SER A 330 7.99 -7.39 2.41
CA SER A 330 8.90 -6.45 3.08
C SER A 330 10.10 -6.04 2.21
N ALA A 331 10.24 -6.62 1.01
CA ALA A 331 11.35 -6.29 0.10
C ALA A 331 11.35 -4.79 -0.22
N GLY A 332 12.50 -4.15 -0.16
CA GLY A 332 12.68 -2.72 -0.42
C GLY A 332 12.29 -1.78 0.74
N ARG A 333 11.67 -2.25 1.84
CA ARG A 333 11.28 -1.39 2.97
C ARG A 333 12.46 -0.61 3.53
N GLY A 334 13.62 -1.23 3.74
CA GLY A 334 14.80 -0.56 4.26
C GLY A 334 15.35 0.54 3.34
N ASP A 335 15.12 0.45 2.04
CA ASP A 335 15.48 1.51 1.09
C ASP A 335 14.44 2.64 1.13
N LEU A 336 13.15 2.33 1.27
CA LEU A 336 12.12 3.33 1.47
C LEU A 336 12.30 4.08 2.79
N GLU A 337 12.75 3.44 3.86
CA GLU A 337 13.10 4.10 5.14
C GLU A 337 14.23 5.14 4.95
N LYS A 338 15.24 4.85 4.11
CA LYS A 338 16.28 5.82 3.75
C LYS A 338 15.70 7.00 2.96
N VAL A 339 14.78 6.74 2.03
CA VAL A 339 14.03 7.78 1.30
C VAL A 339 13.25 8.66 2.28
N PHE A 340 12.51 8.05 3.22
CA PHE A 340 11.74 8.81 4.21
C PHE A 340 12.64 9.64 5.13
N ALA A 341 13.77 9.08 5.56
CA ALA A 341 14.73 9.82 6.37
C ALA A 341 15.27 11.07 5.63
N CYS A 342 15.61 10.92 4.37
CA CYS A 342 16.08 12.04 3.55
C CYS A 342 14.99 13.09 3.31
N ILE A 343 13.72 12.69 3.03
CA ILE A 343 12.58 13.61 2.90
C ILE A 343 12.35 14.33 4.23
N GLY A 344 12.36 13.62 5.36
CA GLY A 344 12.15 14.15 6.68
C GLY A 344 13.22 15.20 7.06
N ALA A 345 14.47 14.93 6.70
CA ALA A 345 15.59 15.86 6.92
C ALA A 345 15.62 17.03 5.90
N GLY A 346 14.85 16.99 4.83
CA GLY A 346 14.88 17.99 3.77
C GLY A 346 16.17 17.95 2.91
N THR A 347 16.84 16.80 2.88
CA THR A 347 18.12 16.59 2.17
C THR A 347 17.97 15.76 0.88
N CYS A 348 16.76 15.35 0.53
CA CYS A 348 16.46 14.70 -0.75
C CYS A 348 16.60 15.71 -1.88
N THR A 349 17.81 15.86 -2.39
CA THR A 349 18.07 16.56 -3.65
C THR A 349 18.59 15.56 -4.66
N ASP A 350 18.15 15.67 -5.91
CA ASP A 350 18.78 14.94 -6.99
C ASP A 350 20.23 15.50 -7.12
N PRO A 351 21.26 14.65 -7.15
CA PRO A 351 22.58 15.13 -7.50
C PRO A 351 22.53 15.57 -8.97
N SER A 352 22.48 16.88 -9.18
CA SER A 352 22.60 17.53 -10.50
C SER A 352 23.94 17.23 -11.16
#